data_a7db3e2487d6be0a75013ca4195b3974
#
_entry.id   a7db3e2487d6be0a75013ca4195b3974
#
_cell.length_a   1.000
_cell.length_b   1.000
_cell.length_c   1.000
_cell.angle_alpha   90.00
_cell.angle_beta   90.00
_cell.angle_gamma   90.00
#
_symmetry.space_group_name_H-M   'P 1'
#
loop_
_entity.id
_entity.type
_entity.pdbx_description
1 polymer ?
#
loop_
_entity_poly.entity_id
_entity_poly.type
_entity_poly.pdbx_seq_one_letter_code
_entity_poly.pdbx_strand_id
1 'polypeptide(L)'
;MSTRKSWSLVGALFILLVCTSQTPATAQDDSKELFSALQHRLVADGFDAERIKALFADDDVFFEIKGVSQYFQHNEATLNYKKMTKRSWIGQGRVYMKQQREALQKALTDYGVDPKVITAIILVETKFGRYTGKRSIMSILSTMATLTDPGPREYLWRQLPKDKRIDRDLYEQKADQKAEWAYRELKAFLLYTEQHQMDAASIKGSYAGALGIAQFMPSNILAYGRDGNGDGRIDLFDDADAIVSIASYLKHFGWKPGLKRSQAYKVVYHYNHSKYYVDTILEIADLLEG
;
A
#
# COMPACT_ATOMS: atom_id res chain seq x y z
N MET A 1 -45.46 -38.37 -72.63
CA MET A 1 -44.38 -37.41 -72.85
C MET A 1 -44.03 -36.76 -71.51
N SER A 2 -43.02 -37.23 -70.88
CA SER A 2 -42.62 -36.81 -69.53
C SER A 2 -41.22 -36.26 -69.60
N THR A 3 -41.02 -34.99 -69.30
CA THR A 3 -39.74 -34.32 -69.23
C THR A 3 -39.26 -34.27 -67.78
N ARG A 4 -38.23 -35.04 -67.46
CA ARG A 4 -37.51 -35.00 -66.20
C ARG A 4 -36.62 -33.76 -66.19
N LYS A 5 -36.79 -32.89 -65.21
CA LYS A 5 -35.82 -31.83 -64.85
C LYS A 5 -34.85 -32.38 -63.83
N SER A 6 -33.54 -32.39 -64.17
CA SER A 6 -32.44 -32.67 -63.29
C SER A 6 -32.12 -31.45 -62.41
N TRP A 7 -32.05 -31.66 -61.11
CA TRP A 7 -31.53 -30.66 -60.16
C TRP A 7 -30.09 -31.02 -59.82
N SER A 8 -29.21 -30.13 -60.18
CA SER A 8 -27.79 -30.16 -59.74
C SER A 8 -27.66 -29.54 -58.36
N LEU A 9 -27.19 -30.33 -57.39
CA LEU A 9 -26.77 -29.87 -56.06
C LEU A 9 -25.44 -29.14 -56.20
N VAL A 10 -25.42 -27.85 -55.88
CA VAL A 10 -24.20 -27.07 -55.63
C VAL A 10 -23.95 -27.12 -54.13
N GLY A 11 -22.94 -27.90 -53.73
CA GLY A 11 -22.46 -27.94 -52.35
C GLY A 11 -21.67 -26.70 -52.02
N ALA A 12 -22.21 -25.86 -51.14
CA ALA A 12 -21.46 -24.74 -50.58
C ALA A 12 -20.62 -25.22 -49.39
N LEU A 13 -19.31 -25.23 -49.59
CA LEU A 13 -18.32 -25.54 -48.57
C LEU A 13 -18.19 -24.30 -47.64
N PHE A 14 -18.79 -24.34 -46.45
CA PHE A 14 -18.54 -23.36 -45.41
C PHE A 14 -17.21 -23.64 -44.73
N ILE A 15 -16.19 -22.85 -45.07
CA ILE A 15 -14.94 -22.79 -44.30
C ILE A 15 -15.21 -21.96 -43.05
N LEU A 16 -15.36 -22.62 -41.90
CA LEU A 16 -15.34 -21.97 -40.59
C LEU A 16 -13.91 -21.48 -40.32
N LEU A 17 -13.68 -20.17 -40.50
CA LEU A 17 -12.49 -19.52 -39.98
C LEU A 17 -12.65 -19.41 -38.45
N VAL A 18 -12.02 -20.34 -37.73
CA VAL A 18 -11.84 -20.21 -36.27
C VAL A 18 -10.77 -19.14 -36.07
N CYS A 19 -11.18 -17.88 -35.85
CA CYS A 19 -10.31 -16.87 -35.31
C CYS A 19 -10.01 -17.24 -33.86
N THR A 20 -8.91 -17.94 -33.60
CA THR A 20 -8.32 -18.02 -32.27
C THR A 20 -7.76 -16.64 -31.94
N SER A 21 -8.50 -15.89 -31.15
CA SER A 21 -7.98 -14.70 -30.47
C SER A 21 -6.89 -15.18 -29.50
N GLN A 22 -5.65 -15.20 -29.94
CA GLN A 22 -4.50 -15.29 -29.04
C GLN A 22 -4.46 -13.99 -28.23
N THR A 23 -4.92 -14.05 -26.99
CA THR A 23 -4.57 -13.06 -25.99
C THR A 23 -3.05 -13.00 -25.87
N PRO A 24 -2.44 -11.80 -25.79
CA PRO A 24 -0.99 -11.70 -25.72
C PRO A 24 -0.48 -12.23 -24.36
N ALA A 25 -0.11 -13.49 -24.32
CA ALA A 25 0.56 -14.14 -23.18
C ALA A 25 1.99 -13.59 -22.96
N THR A 26 2.54 -12.85 -23.92
CA THR A 26 3.94 -12.40 -23.92
C THR A 26 4.24 -11.26 -22.94
N ALA A 27 3.29 -10.37 -22.65
CA ALA A 27 3.57 -9.20 -21.78
C ALA A 27 3.58 -9.54 -20.28
N GLN A 28 2.93 -10.60 -19.87
CA GLN A 28 2.87 -11.03 -18.46
C GLN A 28 4.05 -11.91 -18.09
N ASP A 29 4.56 -12.70 -19.02
CA ASP A 29 5.73 -13.58 -18.84
C ASP A 29 7.02 -12.75 -18.74
N ASP A 30 7.19 -11.74 -19.61
CA ASP A 30 8.33 -10.80 -19.57
C ASP A 30 8.41 -10.04 -18.23
N SER A 31 7.27 -9.76 -17.57
CA SER A 31 7.27 -9.01 -16.31
C SER A 31 7.74 -9.84 -15.10
N LYS A 32 7.56 -11.17 -15.13
CA LYS A 32 8.01 -12.06 -14.06
C LYS A 32 9.54 -12.27 -14.10
N GLU A 33 10.16 -12.22 -15.26
CA GLU A 33 11.61 -12.26 -15.42
C GLU A 33 12.31 -11.05 -14.75
N LEU A 34 11.64 -9.88 -14.73
CA LEU A 34 12.18 -8.67 -14.09
C LEU A 34 12.42 -8.82 -12.58
N PHE A 35 11.83 -9.84 -11.94
CA PHE A 35 12.02 -10.13 -10.53
C PHE A 35 13.05 -11.22 -10.23
N SER A 36 13.69 -11.83 -11.24
CA SER A 36 14.56 -12.98 -11.05
C SER A 36 15.71 -12.70 -10.06
N ALA A 37 16.45 -11.61 -10.23
CA ALA A 37 17.53 -11.26 -9.34
C ALA A 37 17.02 -10.92 -7.91
N LEU A 38 15.86 -10.28 -7.80
CA LEU A 38 15.23 -10.00 -6.51
C LEU A 38 14.85 -11.29 -5.75
N GLN A 39 14.29 -12.29 -6.45
CA GLN A 39 13.98 -13.60 -5.87
C GLN A 39 15.25 -14.29 -5.34
N HIS A 40 16.31 -14.32 -6.13
CA HIS A 40 17.60 -14.88 -5.69
C HIS A 40 18.15 -14.14 -4.45
N ARG A 41 18.03 -12.82 -4.42
CA ARG A 41 18.47 -12.00 -3.28
C ARG A 41 17.67 -12.33 -2.01
N LEU A 42 16.34 -12.47 -2.11
CA LEU A 42 15.49 -12.85 -0.98
C LEU A 42 15.85 -14.25 -0.44
N VAL A 43 16.08 -15.22 -1.31
CA VAL A 43 16.50 -16.57 -0.92
C VAL A 43 17.88 -16.54 -0.25
N ALA A 44 18.83 -15.76 -0.78
CA ALA A 44 20.15 -15.57 -0.18
C ALA A 44 20.07 -14.90 1.23
N ASP A 45 19.07 -14.06 1.47
CA ASP A 45 18.78 -13.45 2.77
C ASP A 45 17.99 -14.38 3.73
N GLY A 46 17.73 -15.64 3.33
CA GLY A 46 17.16 -16.66 4.19
C GLY A 46 15.65 -16.90 4.06
N PHE A 47 14.98 -16.29 3.08
CA PHE A 47 13.58 -16.63 2.80
C PHE A 47 13.47 -17.99 2.08
N ASP A 48 12.42 -18.74 2.39
CA ASP A 48 12.16 -20.04 1.78
C ASP A 48 12.01 -19.94 0.26
N ALA A 49 12.79 -20.73 -0.48
CA ALA A 49 12.88 -20.66 -1.94
C ALA A 49 11.58 -21.04 -2.64
N GLU A 50 10.87 -22.07 -2.16
CA GLU A 50 9.61 -22.52 -2.78
C GLU A 50 8.49 -21.50 -2.50
N ARG A 51 8.46 -20.94 -1.30
CA ARG A 51 7.52 -19.86 -0.96
C ARG A 51 7.75 -18.60 -1.82
N ILE A 52 9.00 -18.16 -1.97
CA ILE A 52 9.32 -17.00 -2.83
C ILE A 52 8.92 -17.29 -4.28
N LYS A 53 9.27 -18.45 -4.81
CA LYS A 53 8.89 -18.87 -6.17
C LYS A 53 7.37 -18.88 -6.35
N ALA A 54 6.63 -19.49 -5.43
CA ALA A 54 5.16 -19.53 -5.48
C ALA A 54 4.55 -18.13 -5.45
N LEU A 55 5.05 -17.24 -4.56
CA LEU A 55 4.55 -15.88 -4.41
C LEU A 55 4.77 -15.03 -5.67
N PHE A 56 5.95 -15.12 -6.31
CA PHE A 56 6.21 -14.39 -7.55
C PHE A 56 5.58 -15.05 -8.80
N ALA A 57 5.11 -16.31 -8.69
CA ALA A 57 4.32 -16.95 -9.73
C ALA A 57 2.83 -16.52 -9.69
N ASP A 58 2.36 -15.98 -8.58
CA ASP A 58 0.97 -15.52 -8.41
C ASP A 58 0.63 -14.41 -9.41
N ASP A 59 -0.59 -14.43 -9.95
CA ASP A 59 -1.05 -13.46 -10.95
C ASP A 59 -1.34 -12.07 -10.35
N ASP A 60 -1.58 -11.98 -9.04
CA ASP A 60 -1.71 -10.71 -8.30
C ASP A 60 -0.35 -10.02 -8.02
N VAL A 61 0.77 -10.71 -8.31
CA VAL A 61 2.14 -10.18 -8.19
C VAL A 61 2.71 -9.88 -9.57
N PHE A 62 2.84 -8.60 -9.87
CA PHE A 62 3.27 -8.11 -11.20
C PHE A 62 4.13 -6.85 -11.09
N PHE A 63 4.81 -6.49 -12.15
CA PHE A 63 5.62 -5.26 -12.21
C PHE A 63 4.72 -4.03 -12.27
N GLU A 64 4.58 -3.32 -11.13
CA GLU A 64 3.59 -2.25 -10.93
C GLU A 64 4.10 -0.88 -11.41
N ILE A 65 3.96 -0.65 -12.71
CA ILE A 65 4.44 0.58 -13.37
C ILE A 65 3.69 1.82 -12.87
N LYS A 66 2.35 1.75 -12.81
CA LYS A 66 1.51 2.94 -12.53
C LYS A 66 1.70 3.45 -11.10
N GLY A 67 1.70 2.56 -10.12
CA GLY A 67 1.88 2.92 -8.72
C GLY A 67 3.26 3.48 -8.45
N VAL A 68 4.30 2.81 -8.95
CA VAL A 68 5.68 3.26 -8.79
C VAL A 68 5.93 4.57 -9.53
N SER A 69 5.35 4.77 -10.73
CA SER A 69 5.41 6.07 -11.42
C SER A 69 4.79 7.21 -10.60
N GLN A 70 3.66 6.96 -9.93
CA GLN A 70 3.04 7.95 -9.03
C GLN A 70 3.96 8.31 -7.86
N TYR A 71 4.64 7.32 -7.30
CA TYR A 71 5.59 7.54 -6.21
C TYR A 71 6.75 8.48 -6.63
N PHE A 72 7.33 8.29 -7.81
CA PHE A 72 8.40 9.16 -8.32
C PHE A 72 7.95 10.60 -8.61
N GLN A 73 6.66 10.81 -8.87
CA GLN A 73 6.06 12.09 -9.23
C GLN A 73 5.39 12.81 -8.05
N HIS A 74 5.20 12.12 -6.91
CA HIS A 74 4.46 12.65 -5.79
C HIS A 74 5.12 13.89 -5.18
N ASN A 75 4.30 14.93 -4.93
CA ASN A 75 4.66 16.12 -4.19
C ASN A 75 3.60 16.39 -3.12
N GLU A 76 3.98 16.22 -1.86
CA GLU A 76 3.08 16.35 -0.71
C GLU A 76 2.54 17.77 -0.50
N ALA A 77 3.28 18.79 -0.95
CA ALA A 77 2.84 20.19 -0.87
C ALA A 77 1.53 20.47 -1.63
N THR A 78 1.10 19.57 -2.51
CA THR A 78 -0.16 19.70 -3.27
C THR A 78 -1.38 19.12 -2.52
N LEU A 79 -1.18 18.44 -1.40
CA LEU A 79 -2.27 17.80 -0.65
C LEU A 79 -3.06 18.83 0.16
N ASN A 80 -4.37 18.88 -0.04
CA ASN A 80 -5.27 19.78 0.67
C ASN A 80 -5.86 19.09 1.91
N TYR A 81 -5.10 19.06 2.99
CA TYR A 81 -5.50 18.47 4.27
C TYR A 81 -6.65 19.25 4.94
N LYS A 82 -6.77 20.58 4.74
CA LYS A 82 -7.84 21.41 5.32
C LYS A 82 -9.26 20.93 5.01
N LYS A 83 -9.45 20.12 3.96
CA LYS A 83 -10.75 19.51 3.69
C LYS A 83 -11.23 18.57 4.82
N MET A 84 -10.31 18.05 5.63
CA MET A 84 -10.61 17.11 6.71
C MET A 84 -11.10 17.82 8.00
N THR A 85 -10.93 19.14 8.13
CA THR A 85 -11.46 19.92 9.29
C THR A 85 -12.93 20.32 9.14
N LYS A 86 -13.60 19.94 8.03
CA LYS A 86 -15.02 20.23 7.82
C LYS A 86 -15.90 19.58 8.90
N ARG A 87 -16.95 20.31 9.32
CA ARG A 87 -17.91 19.86 10.34
C ARG A 87 -18.45 18.44 10.12
N SER A 88 -18.66 18.06 8.84
CA SER A 88 -19.12 16.71 8.51
C SER A 88 -18.11 15.60 8.87
N TRP A 89 -16.81 15.85 8.66
CA TRP A 89 -15.77 14.90 9.04
C TRP A 89 -15.56 14.85 10.56
N ILE A 90 -15.62 16.00 11.23
CA ILE A 90 -15.56 16.05 12.69
C ILE A 90 -16.74 15.30 13.34
N GLY A 91 -17.95 15.45 12.78
CA GLY A 91 -19.12 14.67 13.22
C GLY A 91 -18.91 13.15 13.03
N GLN A 92 -18.34 12.73 11.90
CA GLN A 92 -17.98 11.31 11.68
C GLN A 92 -16.89 10.85 12.65
N GLY A 93 -15.90 11.70 12.97
CA GLY A 93 -14.87 11.41 13.97
C GLY A 93 -15.47 11.12 15.35
N ARG A 94 -16.46 11.94 15.79
CA ARG A 94 -17.17 11.68 17.05
C ARG A 94 -17.95 10.36 17.04
N VAL A 95 -18.56 10.02 15.91
CA VAL A 95 -19.22 8.69 15.74
C VAL A 95 -18.19 7.57 15.83
N TYR A 96 -17.07 7.69 15.12
CA TYR A 96 -15.97 6.72 15.16
C TYR A 96 -15.43 6.52 16.58
N MET A 97 -15.17 7.63 17.32
CA MET A 97 -14.73 7.55 18.72
C MET A 97 -15.74 6.82 19.62
N LYS A 98 -17.03 6.97 19.37
CA LYS A 98 -18.06 6.23 20.09
C LYS A 98 -18.08 4.75 19.74
N GLN A 99 -17.91 4.43 18.46
CA GLN A 99 -17.87 3.03 17.97
C GLN A 99 -16.63 2.29 18.47
N GLN A 100 -15.47 2.96 18.46
CA GLN A 100 -14.17 2.39 18.85
C GLN A 100 -13.77 2.72 20.29
N ARG A 101 -14.77 2.98 21.16
CA ARG A 101 -14.53 3.47 22.53
C ARG A 101 -13.58 2.56 23.33
N GLU A 102 -13.72 1.26 23.22
CA GLU A 102 -12.92 0.30 23.97
C GLU A 102 -11.46 0.31 23.55
N ALA A 103 -11.19 0.23 22.25
CA ALA A 103 -9.84 0.27 21.72
C ALA A 103 -9.15 1.62 22.01
N LEU A 104 -9.88 2.74 21.86
CA LEU A 104 -9.38 4.08 22.19
C LEU A 104 -9.09 4.25 23.68
N GLN A 105 -9.94 3.66 24.55
CA GLN A 105 -9.70 3.68 26.00
C GLN A 105 -8.46 2.83 26.34
N LYS A 106 -8.29 1.67 25.71
CA LYS A 106 -7.09 0.86 25.86
C LYS A 106 -5.83 1.63 25.42
N ALA A 107 -5.87 2.32 24.30
CA ALA A 107 -4.78 3.17 23.84
C ALA A 107 -4.43 4.28 24.83
N LEU A 108 -5.44 4.91 25.43
CA LEU A 108 -5.24 5.92 26.47
C LEU A 108 -4.63 5.32 27.74
N THR A 109 -5.13 4.17 28.21
CA THR A 109 -4.70 3.55 29.46
C THR A 109 -3.27 2.98 29.35
N ASP A 110 -2.97 2.26 28.27
CA ASP A 110 -1.71 1.50 28.13
C ASP A 110 -0.57 2.38 27.59
N TYR A 111 -0.91 3.36 26.75
CA TYR A 111 0.08 4.20 26.05
C TYR A 111 0.03 5.67 26.42
N GLY A 112 -1.03 6.13 27.08
CA GLY A 112 -1.23 7.52 27.45
C GLY A 112 -1.50 8.45 26.27
N VAL A 113 -1.95 7.89 25.13
CA VAL A 113 -2.20 8.66 23.90
C VAL A 113 -3.65 9.15 23.87
N ASP A 114 -3.84 10.43 23.55
CA ASP A 114 -5.17 11.03 23.46
C ASP A 114 -5.98 10.40 22.31
N PRO A 115 -7.17 9.83 22.60
CA PRO A 115 -8.09 9.29 21.60
C PRO A 115 -8.39 10.22 20.43
N LYS A 116 -8.42 11.52 20.65
CA LYS A 116 -8.70 12.52 19.63
C LYS A 116 -7.58 12.59 18.59
N VAL A 117 -6.33 12.46 19.01
CA VAL A 117 -5.18 12.48 18.10
C VAL A 117 -5.14 11.21 17.26
N ILE A 118 -5.40 10.03 17.85
CA ILE A 118 -5.50 8.76 17.11
C ILE A 118 -6.62 8.85 16.07
N THR A 119 -7.80 9.35 16.47
CA THR A 119 -8.95 9.55 15.59
C THR A 119 -8.63 10.52 14.44
N ALA A 120 -7.90 11.60 14.72
CA ALA A 120 -7.47 12.56 13.71
C ALA A 120 -6.52 11.94 12.68
N ILE A 121 -5.56 11.12 13.12
CA ILE A 121 -4.65 10.37 12.23
C ILE A 121 -5.46 9.43 11.33
N ILE A 122 -6.32 8.59 11.89
CA ILE A 122 -7.14 7.64 11.13
C ILE A 122 -8.06 8.37 10.12
N LEU A 123 -8.61 9.52 10.49
CA LEU A 123 -9.38 10.35 9.57
C LEU A 123 -8.55 10.82 8.38
N VAL A 124 -7.36 11.35 8.63
CA VAL A 124 -6.50 11.92 7.58
C VAL A 124 -5.95 10.82 6.67
N GLU A 125 -5.50 9.71 7.26
CA GLU A 125 -4.90 8.61 6.50
C GLU A 125 -5.92 7.90 5.61
N THR A 126 -7.01 7.43 6.18
CA THR A 126 -7.89 6.49 5.48
C THR A 126 -9.38 6.83 5.54
N LYS A 127 -9.75 7.98 6.13
CA LYS A 127 -11.15 8.34 6.38
C LYS A 127 -11.89 7.22 7.11
N PHE A 128 -11.32 6.78 8.22
CA PHE A 128 -11.83 5.69 9.05
C PHE A 128 -11.87 4.35 8.29
N GLY A 129 -10.77 3.96 7.66
CA GLY A 129 -10.62 2.68 6.95
C GLY A 129 -11.31 2.60 5.59
N ARG A 130 -12.00 3.66 5.13
CA ARG A 130 -12.71 3.63 3.83
C ARG A 130 -11.79 3.63 2.61
N TYR A 131 -10.56 4.10 2.77
CA TYR A 131 -9.59 4.26 1.68
C TYR A 131 -8.19 3.84 2.13
N THR A 132 -7.98 2.54 2.24
CA THR A 132 -6.70 1.93 2.65
C THR A 132 -5.71 1.74 1.49
N GLY A 133 -6.13 2.08 0.26
CA GLY A 133 -5.37 1.84 -0.96
C GLY A 133 -5.89 0.67 -1.78
N LYS A 134 -5.44 0.59 -3.04
CA LYS A 134 -5.90 -0.44 -4.01
C LYS A 134 -4.74 -1.12 -4.74
N ARG A 135 -3.50 -0.81 -4.40
CA ARG A 135 -2.32 -1.36 -5.04
C ARG A 135 -1.82 -2.58 -4.29
N SER A 136 -1.39 -3.61 -5.00
CA SER A 136 -0.71 -4.74 -4.38
C SER A 136 0.56 -4.26 -3.68
N ILE A 137 0.66 -4.46 -2.37
CA ILE A 137 1.85 -4.10 -1.59
C ILE A 137 3.05 -4.91 -2.08
N MET A 138 2.83 -6.21 -2.32
CA MET A 138 3.84 -7.09 -2.86
C MET A 138 4.39 -6.56 -4.19
N SER A 139 3.51 -6.23 -5.16
CA SER A 139 3.92 -5.71 -6.46
C SER A 139 4.63 -4.35 -6.39
N ILE A 140 4.15 -3.41 -5.56
CA ILE A 140 4.77 -2.09 -5.37
C ILE A 140 6.18 -2.23 -4.80
N LEU A 141 6.33 -2.95 -3.68
CA LEU A 141 7.62 -3.06 -3.00
C LEU A 141 8.62 -3.87 -3.82
N SER A 142 8.17 -4.97 -4.46
CA SER A 142 9.02 -5.76 -5.35
C SER A 142 9.49 -4.96 -6.57
N THR A 143 8.58 -4.22 -7.21
CA THR A 143 8.95 -3.37 -8.36
C THR A 143 9.98 -2.31 -7.97
N MET A 144 9.80 -1.65 -6.82
CA MET A 144 10.80 -0.68 -6.36
C MET A 144 12.11 -1.35 -5.93
N ALA A 145 12.06 -2.49 -5.25
CA ALA A 145 13.24 -3.20 -4.78
C ALA A 145 14.13 -3.71 -5.91
N THR A 146 13.53 -4.14 -7.03
CA THR A 146 14.29 -4.65 -8.19
C THR A 146 14.97 -3.53 -9.00
N LEU A 147 14.75 -2.26 -8.71
CA LEU A 147 15.39 -1.14 -9.41
C LEU A 147 16.89 -0.98 -9.08
N THR A 148 17.46 -1.80 -8.21
CA THR A 148 18.92 -1.97 -8.11
C THR A 148 19.52 -2.52 -9.40
N ASP A 149 18.75 -3.32 -10.15
CA ASP A 149 19.18 -3.91 -11.41
C ASP A 149 18.97 -2.96 -12.60
N PRO A 150 19.95 -2.86 -13.52
CA PRO A 150 19.85 -2.00 -14.69
C PRO A 150 18.69 -2.36 -15.63
N GLY A 151 18.38 -3.64 -15.82
CA GLY A 151 17.32 -4.10 -16.70
C GLY A 151 15.92 -3.61 -16.27
N PRO A 152 15.41 -3.98 -15.09
CA PRO A 152 14.15 -3.49 -14.55
C PRO A 152 14.10 -1.96 -14.43
N ARG A 153 15.22 -1.30 -14.08
CA ARG A 153 15.33 0.16 -13.99
C ARG A 153 15.10 0.82 -15.34
N GLU A 154 15.77 0.34 -16.38
CA GLU A 154 15.59 0.83 -17.76
C GLU A 154 14.20 0.49 -18.29
N TYR A 155 13.66 -0.69 -17.98
CA TYR A 155 12.30 -1.05 -18.33
C TYR A 155 11.29 -0.07 -17.76
N LEU A 156 11.34 0.23 -16.44
CA LEU A 156 10.46 1.22 -15.81
C LEU A 156 10.62 2.60 -16.45
N TRP A 157 11.86 3.05 -16.69
CA TRP A 157 12.12 4.33 -17.33
C TRP A 157 11.42 4.47 -18.68
N ARG A 158 11.48 3.44 -19.51
CA ARG A 158 10.82 3.44 -20.84
C ARG A 158 9.31 3.50 -20.75
N GLN A 159 8.72 2.94 -19.68
CA GLN A 159 7.28 2.96 -19.45
C GLN A 159 6.76 4.28 -18.87
N LEU A 160 7.63 5.14 -18.31
CA LEU A 160 7.21 6.44 -17.82
C LEU A 160 6.67 7.32 -18.95
N PRO A 161 5.51 7.99 -18.79
CA PRO A 161 5.01 8.93 -19.78
C PRO A 161 6.03 10.04 -20.07
N LYS A 162 6.31 10.32 -21.34
CA LYS A 162 7.36 11.27 -21.75
C LYS A 162 7.17 12.68 -21.18
N ASP A 163 5.91 13.12 -21.12
CA ASP A 163 5.50 14.41 -20.57
C ASP A 163 5.62 14.53 -19.04
N LYS A 164 5.80 13.40 -18.34
CA LYS A 164 5.91 13.29 -16.88
C LYS A 164 7.24 12.71 -16.40
N ARG A 165 8.18 12.47 -17.31
CA ARG A 165 9.51 12.03 -16.94
C ARG A 165 10.25 13.14 -16.21
N ILE A 166 10.79 12.80 -15.05
CA ILE A 166 11.80 13.63 -14.40
C ILE A 166 13.11 13.55 -15.19
N ASP A 167 14.06 14.41 -14.87
CA ASP A 167 15.42 14.31 -15.40
C ASP A 167 16.02 12.91 -15.17
N ARG A 168 16.83 12.41 -16.15
CA ARG A 168 17.38 11.06 -16.10
C ARG A 168 18.28 10.84 -14.89
N ASP A 169 19.18 11.77 -14.60
CA ASP A 169 20.13 11.64 -13.50
C ASP A 169 19.38 11.66 -12.15
N LEU A 170 18.36 12.51 -12.04
CA LEU A 170 17.48 12.53 -10.88
C LEU A 170 16.68 11.21 -10.73
N TYR A 171 16.26 10.59 -11.83
CA TYR A 171 15.61 9.29 -11.81
C TYR A 171 16.57 8.21 -11.28
N GLU A 172 17.80 8.13 -11.82
CA GLU A 172 18.81 7.17 -11.39
C GLU A 172 19.10 7.32 -9.89
N GLN A 173 19.35 8.55 -9.43
CA GLN A 173 19.59 8.83 -8.01
C GLN A 173 18.42 8.41 -7.12
N LYS A 174 17.19 8.72 -7.51
CA LYS A 174 15.99 8.31 -6.76
C LYS A 174 15.80 6.81 -6.78
N ALA A 175 16.06 6.14 -7.91
CA ALA A 175 15.95 4.70 -8.02
C ALA A 175 16.92 3.99 -7.06
N ASP A 176 18.19 4.39 -7.02
CA ASP A 176 19.19 3.85 -6.09
C ASP A 176 18.77 3.99 -4.63
N GLN A 177 18.38 5.19 -4.23
CA GLN A 177 17.97 5.46 -2.84
C GLN A 177 16.72 4.66 -2.43
N LYS A 178 15.77 4.50 -3.36
CA LYS A 178 14.48 3.89 -3.08
C LYS A 178 14.48 2.38 -3.21
N ALA A 179 15.32 1.81 -4.06
CA ALA A 179 15.40 0.37 -4.23
C ALA A 179 15.84 -0.34 -2.93
N GLU A 180 16.89 0.14 -2.28
CA GLU A 180 17.35 -0.43 -1.02
C GLU A 180 16.36 -0.22 0.13
N TRP A 181 15.70 0.93 0.17
CA TRP A 181 14.63 1.16 1.12
C TRP A 181 13.46 0.21 0.88
N ALA A 182 12.99 0.08 -0.37
CA ALA A 182 11.89 -0.80 -0.73
C ALA A 182 12.22 -2.28 -0.46
N TYR A 183 13.48 -2.68 -0.65
CA TYR A 183 13.91 -4.03 -0.31
C TYR A 183 13.81 -4.33 1.18
N ARG A 184 14.18 -3.37 2.05
CA ARG A 184 13.97 -3.52 3.49
C ARG A 184 12.50 -3.61 3.87
N GLU A 185 11.66 -2.77 3.26
CA GLU A 185 10.20 -2.81 3.48
C GLU A 185 9.57 -4.11 2.95
N LEU A 186 10.06 -4.62 1.80
CA LEU A 186 9.62 -5.91 1.26
C LEU A 186 9.93 -7.06 2.21
N LYS A 187 11.15 -7.11 2.75
CA LYS A 187 11.51 -8.14 3.75
C LYS A 187 10.63 -8.03 5.00
N ALA A 188 10.40 -6.81 5.49
CA ALA A 188 9.51 -6.59 6.63
C ALA A 188 8.06 -7.03 6.32
N PHE A 189 7.59 -6.78 5.10
CA PHE A 189 6.27 -7.22 4.64
C PHE A 189 6.14 -8.75 4.60
N LEU A 190 7.14 -9.43 4.05
CA LEU A 190 7.16 -10.89 3.98
C LEU A 190 7.19 -11.53 5.37
N LEU A 191 7.99 -10.97 6.31
CA LEU A 191 8.02 -11.41 7.71
C LEU A 191 6.68 -11.16 8.42
N TYR A 192 6.10 -9.99 8.25
CA TYR A 192 4.80 -9.65 8.84
C TYR A 192 3.71 -10.62 8.37
N THR A 193 3.60 -10.83 7.05
CA THR A 193 2.57 -11.71 6.49
C THR A 193 2.76 -13.17 6.90
N GLU A 194 4.00 -13.62 7.06
CA GLU A 194 4.32 -14.95 7.55
C GLU A 194 3.92 -15.13 9.03
N GLN A 195 4.34 -14.19 9.90
CA GLN A 195 4.05 -14.23 11.32
C GLN A 195 2.55 -14.25 11.62
N HIS A 196 1.76 -13.53 10.82
CA HIS A 196 0.32 -13.42 11.01
C HIS A 196 -0.50 -14.30 10.06
N GLN A 197 0.15 -15.22 9.31
CA GLN A 197 -0.49 -16.18 8.40
C GLN A 197 -1.41 -15.49 7.36
N MET A 198 -0.97 -14.36 6.83
CA MET A 198 -1.70 -13.57 5.83
C MET A 198 -1.22 -13.94 4.42
N ASP A 199 -2.12 -13.87 3.45
CA ASP A 199 -1.77 -14.02 2.05
C ASP A 199 -1.14 -12.74 1.51
N ALA A 200 0.19 -12.74 1.33
CA ALA A 200 0.96 -11.58 0.90
C ALA A 200 0.56 -11.05 -0.49
N ALA A 201 0.11 -11.92 -1.42
CA ALA A 201 -0.30 -11.52 -2.76
C ALA A 201 -1.60 -10.69 -2.74
N SER A 202 -2.52 -11.01 -1.82
CA SER A 202 -3.84 -10.38 -1.74
C SER A 202 -3.85 -9.01 -1.09
N ILE A 203 -2.83 -8.66 -0.27
CA ILE A 203 -2.83 -7.41 0.53
C ILE A 203 -2.68 -6.19 -0.37
N LYS A 204 -3.65 -5.28 -0.23
CA LYS A 204 -3.67 -4.01 -0.96
C LYS A 204 -3.37 -2.84 -0.01
N GLY A 205 -2.77 -1.79 -0.56
CA GLY A 205 -2.43 -0.58 0.18
C GLY A 205 -2.17 0.60 -0.73
N SER A 206 -1.35 1.56 -0.27
CA SER A 206 -1.01 2.76 -1.02
C SER A 206 0.00 2.47 -2.14
N TYR A 207 0.13 3.43 -3.07
CA TYR A 207 1.17 3.39 -4.10
C TYR A 207 2.60 3.54 -3.55
N ALA A 208 2.75 3.88 -2.27
CA ALA A 208 4.04 3.97 -1.58
C ALA A 208 4.38 2.73 -0.75
N GLY A 209 3.48 1.74 -0.68
CA GLY A 209 3.70 0.53 0.10
C GLY A 209 3.17 0.57 1.54
N ALA A 210 2.47 1.64 1.95
CA ALA A 210 1.80 1.71 3.23
C ALA A 210 0.48 0.94 3.21
N LEU A 211 0.13 0.30 4.34
CA LEU A 211 -1.06 -0.57 4.42
C LEU A 211 -1.89 -0.37 5.68
N GLY A 212 -3.14 -0.83 5.60
CA GLY A 212 -4.10 -0.80 6.69
C GLY A 212 -4.67 0.58 7.01
N ILE A 213 -5.47 0.64 8.07
CA ILE A 213 -6.16 1.86 8.55
C ILE A 213 -5.15 2.92 9.00
N ALA A 214 -4.05 2.47 9.61
CA ALA A 214 -2.96 3.31 10.11
C ALA A 214 -1.98 3.78 9.01
N GLN A 215 -2.06 3.24 7.80
CA GLN A 215 -1.10 3.48 6.72
C GLN A 215 0.38 3.32 7.15
N PHE A 216 0.65 2.26 7.91
CA PHE A 216 2.02 1.93 8.30
C PHE A 216 2.81 1.33 7.15
N MET A 217 4.09 1.68 7.08
CA MET A 217 5.05 0.89 6.33
C MET A 217 5.29 -0.46 7.03
N PRO A 218 5.60 -1.54 6.28
CA PRO A 218 5.79 -2.86 6.86
C PRO A 218 6.80 -2.91 8.03
N SER A 219 7.90 -2.18 7.94
CA SER A 219 8.88 -2.07 9.03
C SER A 219 8.29 -1.46 10.31
N ASN A 220 7.36 -0.50 10.17
CA ASN A 220 6.67 0.09 11.30
C ASN A 220 5.67 -0.90 11.93
N ILE A 221 5.09 -1.82 11.15
CA ILE A 221 4.21 -2.86 11.70
C ILE A 221 5.02 -3.80 12.59
N LEU A 222 6.19 -4.26 12.12
CA LEU A 222 7.05 -5.13 12.93
C LEU A 222 7.52 -4.45 14.23
N ALA A 223 7.77 -3.15 14.19
CA ALA A 223 8.27 -2.40 15.35
C ALA A 223 7.15 -2.01 16.33
N TYR A 224 6.03 -1.52 15.81
CA TYR A 224 5.00 -0.81 16.59
C TYR A 224 3.62 -1.45 16.51
N GLY A 225 3.39 -2.42 15.62
CA GLY A 225 2.14 -3.15 15.53
C GLY A 225 1.79 -3.83 16.85
N ARG A 226 0.52 -3.79 17.21
CA ARG A 226 0.01 -4.39 18.45
C ARG A 226 -1.35 -5.02 18.19
N ASP A 227 -1.54 -6.16 18.79
CA ASP A 227 -2.84 -6.83 18.89
C ASP A 227 -3.73 -6.05 19.86
N GLY A 228 -4.68 -5.33 19.31
CA GLY A 228 -5.60 -4.47 20.05
C GLY A 228 -6.86 -5.21 20.51
N ASN A 229 -7.32 -6.19 19.72
CA ASN A 229 -8.52 -6.97 19.95
C ASN A 229 -8.25 -8.26 20.75
N GLY A 230 -7.00 -8.71 20.89
CA GLY A 230 -6.59 -9.85 21.70
C GLY A 230 -6.76 -11.20 20.98
N ASP A 231 -6.80 -11.23 19.65
CA ASP A 231 -7.00 -12.45 18.86
C ASP A 231 -5.68 -13.21 18.57
N GLY A 232 -4.52 -12.65 18.98
CA GLY A 232 -3.18 -13.20 18.77
C GLY A 232 -2.56 -12.84 17.43
N ARG A 233 -3.18 -11.95 16.65
CA ARG A 233 -2.68 -11.46 15.37
C ARG A 233 -2.55 -9.95 15.40
N ILE A 234 -1.83 -9.41 14.43
CA ILE A 234 -1.80 -7.98 14.17
C ILE A 234 -2.33 -7.77 12.76
N ASP A 235 -3.56 -7.28 12.66
CA ASP A 235 -4.20 -6.93 11.38
C ASP A 235 -4.51 -5.43 11.35
N LEU A 236 -3.71 -4.66 10.62
CA LEU A 236 -3.94 -3.21 10.52
C LEU A 236 -5.18 -2.82 9.70
N PHE A 237 -5.94 -3.78 9.19
CA PHE A 237 -7.28 -3.55 8.64
C PHE A 237 -8.37 -3.70 9.72
N ASP A 238 -8.04 -4.22 10.90
CA ASP A 238 -8.87 -4.15 12.11
C ASP A 238 -8.69 -2.81 12.82
N ASP A 239 -9.80 -2.22 13.27
CA ASP A 239 -9.79 -0.91 13.92
C ASP A 239 -9.05 -0.92 15.27
N ALA A 240 -9.20 -1.97 16.08
CA ALA A 240 -8.59 -2.04 17.41
C ALA A 240 -7.06 -2.17 17.30
N ASP A 241 -6.57 -3.01 16.37
CA ASP A 241 -5.15 -3.19 16.12
C ASP A 241 -4.52 -1.90 15.57
N ALA A 242 -5.20 -1.25 14.63
CA ALA A 242 -4.73 0.02 14.06
C ALA A 242 -4.65 1.12 15.14
N ILE A 243 -5.69 1.26 15.98
CA ILE A 243 -5.75 2.24 17.07
C ILE A 243 -4.59 2.03 18.06
N VAL A 244 -4.42 0.80 18.53
CA VAL A 244 -3.39 0.48 19.53
C VAL A 244 -1.99 0.55 18.94
N SER A 245 -1.83 0.20 17.66
CA SER A 245 -0.56 0.35 16.93
C SER A 245 -0.16 1.82 16.76
N ILE A 246 -1.10 2.69 16.40
CA ILE A 246 -0.85 4.16 16.36
C ILE A 246 -0.42 4.66 17.74
N ALA A 247 -1.10 4.20 18.80
CA ALA A 247 -0.73 4.58 20.15
C ALA A 247 0.67 4.11 20.54
N SER A 248 1.02 2.86 20.21
CA SER A 248 2.38 2.31 20.38
C SER A 248 3.43 3.14 19.66
N TYR A 249 3.19 3.52 18.42
CA TYR A 249 4.06 4.37 17.62
C TYR A 249 4.26 5.74 18.28
N LEU A 250 3.20 6.45 18.58
CA LEU A 250 3.27 7.78 19.18
C LEU A 250 3.96 7.75 20.55
N LYS A 251 3.70 6.71 21.38
CA LYS A 251 4.39 6.51 22.66
C LYS A 251 5.88 6.35 22.50
N HIS A 252 6.31 5.56 21.51
CA HIS A 252 7.74 5.36 21.19
C HIS A 252 8.43 6.68 20.86
N PHE A 253 7.78 7.56 20.11
CA PHE A 253 8.32 8.89 19.75
C PHE A 253 8.08 9.97 20.83
N GLY A 254 7.69 9.57 22.04
CA GLY A 254 7.68 10.43 23.21
C GLY A 254 6.32 11.04 23.57
N TRP A 255 5.22 10.47 23.03
CA TRP A 255 3.89 10.87 23.51
C TRP A 255 3.71 10.50 24.98
N LYS A 256 3.14 11.42 25.75
CA LYS A 256 2.74 11.23 27.14
C LYS A 256 1.55 12.14 27.48
N PRO A 257 0.75 11.81 28.51
CA PRO A 257 -0.36 12.68 28.94
C PRO A 257 0.12 14.10 29.28
N GLY A 258 -0.69 15.08 28.93
CA GLY A 258 -0.42 16.48 29.28
C GLY A 258 0.68 17.15 28.44
N LEU A 259 1.04 16.59 27.25
CA LEU A 259 1.98 17.27 26.34
C LEU A 259 1.46 18.66 25.96
N LYS A 260 2.37 19.66 26.01
CA LYS A 260 2.10 20.94 25.36
C LYS A 260 1.99 20.76 23.84
N ARG A 261 1.20 21.58 23.15
CA ARG A 261 0.99 21.52 21.71
C ARG A 261 2.30 21.44 20.91
N SER A 262 3.31 22.20 21.31
CA SER A 262 4.63 22.17 20.64
C SER A 262 5.38 20.84 20.78
N GLN A 263 5.14 20.10 21.86
CA GLN A 263 5.70 18.76 22.07
C GLN A 263 4.90 17.71 21.29
N ALA A 264 3.57 17.78 21.34
CA ALA A 264 2.69 16.95 20.52
C ALA A 264 2.99 17.10 19.03
N TYR A 265 3.26 18.34 18.58
CA TYR A 265 3.69 18.63 17.20
C TYR A 265 4.93 17.82 16.82
N LYS A 266 5.97 17.80 17.65
CA LYS A 266 7.21 17.03 17.37
C LYS A 266 6.94 15.55 17.28
N VAL A 267 6.08 14.99 18.11
CA VAL A 267 5.76 13.56 18.09
C VAL A 267 4.97 13.21 16.83
N VAL A 268 3.93 13.97 16.50
CA VAL A 268 3.13 13.74 15.27
C VAL A 268 3.98 13.93 14.00
N TYR A 269 4.99 14.80 14.04
CA TYR A 269 5.90 15.01 12.91
C TYR A 269 6.71 13.75 12.56
N HIS A 270 6.96 12.83 13.49
CA HIS A 270 7.56 11.53 13.18
C HIS A 270 6.63 10.63 12.36
N TYR A 271 5.31 10.80 12.51
CA TYR A 271 4.34 10.02 11.74
C TYR A 271 4.35 10.42 10.25
N ASN A 272 4.35 11.73 10.00
CA ASN A 272 4.51 12.29 8.66
C ASN A 272 5.29 13.60 8.75
N HIS A 273 6.40 13.70 7.99
CA HIS A 273 7.33 14.84 8.00
C HIS A 273 6.78 16.07 7.25
N SER A 274 5.48 16.31 7.32
CA SER A 274 4.79 17.44 6.72
C SER A 274 4.17 18.34 7.80
N LYS A 275 4.57 19.62 7.81
CA LYS A 275 3.95 20.59 8.72
C LYS A 275 2.44 20.73 8.49
N TYR A 276 2.00 20.65 7.24
CA TYR A 276 0.57 20.73 6.91
C TYR A 276 -0.23 19.56 7.47
N TYR A 277 0.37 18.36 7.44
CA TYR A 277 -0.19 17.18 8.07
C TYR A 277 -0.34 17.39 9.59
N VAL A 278 0.76 17.73 10.25
CA VAL A 278 0.77 17.90 11.73
C VAL A 278 -0.21 18.96 12.19
N ASP A 279 -0.21 20.13 11.53
CA ASP A 279 -1.14 21.21 11.85
C ASP A 279 -2.59 20.75 11.73
N THR A 280 -2.92 19.97 10.68
CA THR A 280 -4.26 19.43 10.46
C THR A 280 -4.64 18.39 11.52
N ILE A 281 -3.74 17.46 11.87
CA ILE A 281 -4.01 16.47 12.93
C ILE A 281 -4.34 17.14 14.24
N LEU A 282 -3.54 18.12 14.66
CA LEU A 282 -3.75 18.80 15.93
C LEU A 282 -5.00 19.70 15.90
N GLU A 283 -5.33 20.32 14.76
CA GLU A 283 -6.57 21.08 14.58
C GLU A 283 -7.80 20.16 14.67
N ILE A 284 -7.78 18.99 14.01
CA ILE A 284 -8.86 18.02 14.11
C ILE A 284 -9.03 17.52 15.54
N ALA A 285 -7.93 17.23 16.24
CA ALA A 285 -7.98 16.79 17.62
C ALA A 285 -8.66 17.83 18.53
N ASP A 286 -8.33 19.13 18.37
CA ASP A 286 -8.99 20.23 19.09
C ASP A 286 -10.49 20.32 18.75
N LEU A 287 -10.87 20.17 17.47
CA LEU A 287 -12.27 20.19 17.02
C LEU A 287 -13.09 18.99 17.51
N LEU A 288 -12.46 17.86 17.82
CA LEU A 288 -13.12 16.68 18.38
C LEU A 288 -13.43 16.85 19.88
N GLU A 289 -12.76 17.77 20.57
CA GLU A 289 -12.96 18.04 22.00
C GLU A 289 -14.30 18.71 22.31
N GLY A 290 -14.79 19.59 21.46
CA GLY A 290 -16.04 20.35 21.57
C GLY A 290 -17.17 19.72 20.79
#